data_7cd8e4b69d5e103a18c7b897b9417357
#
_entry.id   7cd8e4b69d5e103a18c7b897b9417357
#
_cell.length_a   1.000
_cell.length_b   1.000
_cell.length_c   1.000
_cell.angle_alpha   90.00
_cell.angle_beta   90.00
_cell.angle_gamma   90.00
#
_symmetry.space_group_name_H-M   'P 1'
#
loop_
_entity.id
_entity.type
_entity.pdbx_description
1 polymer ?
#
loop_
_entity_poly.entity_id
_entity_poly.type
_entity_poly.pdbx_seq_one_letter_code
_entity_poly.pdbx_strand_id
1 'polypeptide(L)'
;MLAPPVTENRVTPTLGWPRNVEVDPRIGWPTVPRETLDWPKASSAGVVPASPSDTAAAAPMIEIPPGPRRARFDEDEFGSPPVEEDPPTGLLTAERVTTASLPAPPLPRIFVVANQKGGVGKTTTSVNLAAALALSGLSVLLVDLDPQGNATTALGVDHPPGTPGTYEVLMANAALSDHVVDSPEAPNLKVLPATIDLAGAEIELVSIVARENRLKRALRAYLQDHHADYVFLDCPPSLGLLTLNALVAANEILVPIQCEYYALEGVTQLMRTIDLVKGELNDELRLSIVLLTMFDARTKLAAQVADEVRRHFPAATLPTVIPRSVRISEAPSYGQTVLTYQPSSAGAISYLEAAQEIARRGVEEIA
;
A
#
# COMPACT_ATOMS: atom_id res chain seq x y z
N MET A 1 10.21 -12.61 60.64
CA MET A 1 9.32 -12.85 59.46
C MET A 1 10.03 -12.29 58.25
N LEU A 2 10.63 -13.19 57.46
CA LEU A 2 11.39 -12.85 56.24
C LEU A 2 10.41 -12.99 55.07
N ALA A 3 10.36 -11.96 54.21
CA ALA A 3 9.59 -11.97 52.98
C ALA A 3 10.20 -12.92 51.93
N PRO A 4 9.40 -13.61 51.08
CA PRO A 4 9.91 -14.52 50.08
C PRO A 4 10.51 -13.75 48.86
N PRO A 5 11.44 -14.37 48.12
CA PRO A 5 12.13 -13.75 47.02
C PRO A 5 11.24 -13.63 45.81
N VAL A 6 11.38 -12.49 45.11
CA VAL A 6 10.75 -12.19 43.83
C VAL A 6 11.36 -13.09 42.74
N THR A 7 10.60 -13.95 42.15
CA THR A 7 11.00 -14.78 41.01
C THR A 7 11.14 -13.89 39.76
N GLU A 8 12.37 -13.76 39.26
CA GLU A 8 12.67 -13.20 37.94
C GLU A 8 11.98 -14.05 36.83
N ASN A 9 11.02 -13.44 36.18
CA ASN A 9 10.48 -13.98 34.93
C ASN A 9 11.53 -13.83 33.82
N ARG A 10 12.22 -14.92 33.51
CA ARG A 10 13.08 -15.01 32.32
C ARG A 10 12.18 -14.96 31.08
N VAL A 11 12.14 -13.80 30.45
CA VAL A 11 11.58 -13.62 29.10
C VAL A 11 12.54 -14.27 28.11
N THR A 12 12.10 -15.32 27.43
CA THR A 12 12.82 -15.95 26.31
C THR A 12 12.99 -14.93 25.18
N PRO A 13 14.16 -14.87 24.51
CA PRO A 13 14.40 -13.90 23.45
C PRO A 13 13.56 -14.22 22.21
N THR A 14 12.60 -13.37 21.93
CA THR A 14 11.86 -13.35 20.66
C THR A 14 12.61 -12.50 19.65
N LEU A 15 12.72 -13.03 18.45
CA LEU A 15 13.27 -12.48 17.19
C LEU A 15 13.77 -11.01 17.24
N GLY A 16 15.07 -10.84 17.20
CA GLY A 16 15.76 -9.76 16.46
C GLY A 16 15.90 -8.39 17.10
N TRP A 17 15.40 -8.12 18.29
CA TRP A 17 15.61 -6.82 18.96
C TRP A 17 16.88 -6.78 19.79
N PRO A 18 17.66 -5.66 19.76
CA PRO A 18 18.79 -5.47 20.67
C PRO A 18 18.31 -5.52 22.12
N ARG A 19 19.04 -6.26 22.97
CA ARG A 19 18.77 -6.35 24.40
C ARG A 19 19.17 -5.03 25.04
N ASN A 20 18.29 -4.21 25.46
CA ASN A 20 18.43 -2.91 26.12
C ASN A 20 17.97 -1.75 25.23
N VAL A 21 16.68 -1.70 24.91
CA VAL A 21 16.08 -0.54 24.28
C VAL A 21 15.12 0.08 25.29
N GLU A 22 15.36 1.33 25.66
CA GLU A 22 14.41 2.10 26.46
C GLU A 22 13.16 2.40 25.61
N VAL A 23 11.99 2.20 26.20
CA VAL A 23 10.70 2.44 25.55
C VAL A 23 10.20 3.80 26.00
N ASP A 24 9.82 4.69 25.07
CA ASP A 24 9.16 5.96 25.41
C ASP A 24 7.77 5.65 26.00
N PRO A 25 7.53 6.01 27.29
CA PRO A 25 6.28 5.66 27.97
C PRO A 25 5.02 6.35 27.41
N ARG A 26 5.18 7.34 26.53
CA ARG A 26 4.06 8.08 25.91
C ARG A 26 3.55 7.45 24.63
N ILE A 27 4.42 6.70 23.92
CA ILE A 27 4.13 6.10 22.63
C ILE A 27 4.38 4.60 22.56
N GLY A 28 4.96 4.00 23.61
CA GLY A 28 5.22 2.56 23.67
C GLY A 28 6.32 2.04 22.73
N TRP A 29 7.16 2.95 22.17
CA TRP A 29 8.17 2.59 21.18
C TRP A 29 9.59 2.61 21.75
N PRO A 30 10.49 1.72 21.25
CA PRO A 30 11.88 1.74 21.64
C PRO A 30 12.62 2.98 21.13
N THR A 31 13.31 3.69 22.01
CA THR A 31 14.22 4.77 21.65
C THR A 31 15.59 4.20 21.29
N VAL A 32 16.05 4.43 20.06
CA VAL A 32 17.40 4.07 19.63
C VAL A 32 18.34 5.24 19.92
N PRO A 33 19.40 5.06 20.73
CA PRO A 33 20.39 6.12 20.98
C PRO A 33 21.08 6.53 19.67
N ARG A 34 21.28 7.83 19.48
CA ARG A 34 21.92 8.42 18.30
C ARG A 34 23.38 8.02 18.04
N GLU A 35 24.02 7.32 18.96
CA GLU A 35 25.47 7.08 18.97
C GLU A 35 25.93 5.76 18.35
N THR A 36 25.04 4.91 17.83
CA THR A 36 25.43 3.57 17.34
C THR A 36 25.42 3.41 15.82
N LEU A 37 25.32 4.50 15.05
CA LEU A 37 25.45 4.48 13.59
C LEU A 37 26.77 5.13 13.16
N ASP A 38 27.87 4.38 13.28
CA ASP A 38 29.13 4.71 12.59
C ASP A 38 28.96 4.43 11.08
N TRP A 39 28.60 5.48 10.34
CA TRP A 39 28.75 5.50 8.90
C TRP A 39 30.23 5.68 8.56
N PRO A 40 30.82 4.90 7.63
CA PRO A 40 32.15 5.18 7.15
C PRO A 40 32.18 6.55 6.47
N LYS A 41 33.01 7.47 7.02
CA LYS A 41 33.26 8.78 6.43
C LYS A 41 33.92 8.60 5.08
N ALA A 42 33.27 9.08 3.99
CA ALA A 42 33.86 9.15 2.68
C ALA A 42 35.14 9.99 2.75
N SER A 43 36.28 9.41 2.36
CA SER A 43 37.56 10.11 2.28
C SER A 43 37.47 11.16 1.15
N SER A 44 37.76 12.41 1.49
CA SER A 44 37.93 13.51 0.55
C SER A 44 39.20 13.29 -0.26
N ALA A 45 39.10 12.72 -1.45
CA ALA A 45 40.14 12.77 -2.48
C ALA A 45 39.81 13.94 -3.42
N GLY A 46 40.80 14.85 -3.60
CA GLY A 46 40.64 16.13 -4.26
C GLY A 46 40.19 16.05 -5.71
N VAL A 47 39.30 16.95 -6.06
CA VAL A 47 38.87 17.23 -7.44
C VAL A 47 39.93 18.15 -8.07
N VAL A 48 40.59 17.64 -9.13
CA VAL A 48 41.40 18.44 -10.04
C VAL A 48 40.52 18.75 -11.26
N PRO A 49 40.38 20.03 -11.69
CA PRO A 49 39.59 20.37 -12.88
C PRO A 49 40.43 20.07 -14.15
N ALA A 50 39.89 19.27 -15.06
CA ALA A 50 40.44 19.07 -16.40
C ALA A 50 39.72 19.96 -17.40
N SER A 51 40.51 20.76 -18.15
CA SER A 51 40.09 21.57 -19.30
C SER A 51 39.83 20.68 -20.54
N PRO A 52 38.97 21.14 -21.47
CA PRO A 52 38.61 20.36 -22.64
C PRO A 52 39.66 20.52 -23.76
N SER A 53 40.07 19.39 -24.34
CA SER A 53 40.71 19.39 -25.66
C SER A 53 40.16 18.22 -26.48
N ASP A 54 39.68 18.58 -27.66
CA ASP A 54 39.22 17.73 -28.75
C ASP A 54 40.23 16.64 -29.11
N THR A 55 39.72 15.42 -29.23
CA THR A 55 40.05 14.52 -30.37
C THR A 55 39.16 13.28 -30.32
N ALA A 56 38.26 13.17 -31.29
CA ALA A 56 37.48 11.99 -31.55
C ALA A 56 38.36 10.85 -32.05
N ALA A 57 38.52 9.80 -31.26
CA ALA A 57 39.06 8.53 -31.73
C ALA A 57 37.96 7.47 -31.56
N ALA A 58 37.58 6.85 -32.67
CA ALA A 58 36.57 5.80 -32.71
C ALA A 58 36.99 4.60 -31.84
N ALA A 59 36.09 4.19 -30.95
CA ALA A 59 36.22 2.99 -30.12
C ALA A 59 36.11 1.72 -31.05
N PRO A 60 36.91 0.66 -30.82
CA PRO A 60 36.79 -0.58 -31.58
C PRO A 60 35.47 -1.29 -31.22
N MET A 61 34.78 -1.72 -32.28
CA MET A 61 33.63 -2.62 -32.17
C MET A 61 34.06 -3.96 -31.55
N ILE A 62 33.48 -4.31 -30.41
CA ILE A 62 33.62 -5.62 -29.80
C ILE A 62 32.70 -6.59 -30.59
N GLU A 63 33.25 -7.52 -31.33
CA GLU A 63 32.50 -8.64 -31.89
C GLU A 63 31.98 -9.54 -30.75
N ILE A 64 30.68 -9.63 -30.64
CA ILE A 64 29.99 -10.55 -29.72
C ILE A 64 29.99 -11.94 -30.40
N PRO A 65 30.61 -12.98 -29.82
CA PRO A 65 30.55 -14.32 -30.40
C PRO A 65 29.10 -14.83 -30.41
N PRO A 66 28.70 -15.64 -31.43
CA PRO A 66 27.34 -16.18 -31.49
C PRO A 66 27.09 -17.09 -30.28
N GLY A 67 26.05 -16.76 -29.53
CA GLY A 67 25.60 -17.53 -28.36
C GLY A 67 25.25 -18.98 -28.75
N PRO A 68 25.28 -19.92 -27.80
CA PRO A 68 24.97 -21.31 -28.06
C PRO A 68 23.54 -21.43 -28.62
N ARG A 69 23.42 -22.29 -29.66
CA ARG A 69 22.11 -22.59 -30.28
C ARG A 69 21.13 -23.04 -29.22
N ARG A 70 19.96 -22.40 -29.16
CA ARG A 70 18.84 -22.84 -28.31
C ARG A 70 18.55 -24.32 -28.63
N ALA A 71 18.70 -25.18 -27.64
CA ALA A 71 18.15 -26.52 -27.69
C ALA A 71 16.61 -26.38 -27.89
N ARG A 72 16.09 -27.17 -28.85
CA ARG A 72 14.63 -27.36 -28.93
C ARG A 72 14.23 -28.08 -27.65
N PHE A 73 13.43 -27.44 -26.84
CA PHE A 73 12.71 -28.11 -25.76
C PHE A 73 11.52 -28.80 -26.40
N ASP A 74 11.44 -30.10 -26.25
CA ASP A 74 10.23 -30.86 -26.60
C ASP A 74 9.16 -30.52 -25.57
N GLU A 75 8.01 -30.01 -26.03
CA GLU A 75 6.88 -29.55 -25.18
C GLU A 75 6.16 -30.72 -24.47
N ASP A 76 6.54 -31.98 -24.72
CA ASP A 76 5.83 -33.15 -24.20
C ASP A 76 6.38 -33.70 -22.86
N GLU A 77 7.46 -33.11 -22.28
CA GLU A 77 8.09 -33.67 -21.07
C GLU A 77 7.73 -32.93 -19.75
N PHE A 78 6.98 -31.85 -19.82
CA PHE A 78 6.40 -31.22 -18.61
C PHE A 78 4.95 -31.60 -18.50
N GLY A 79 4.69 -32.67 -17.73
CA GLY A 79 3.34 -32.94 -17.23
C GLY A 79 2.77 -31.68 -16.62
N SER A 80 1.49 -31.40 -16.88
CA SER A 80 0.75 -30.26 -16.29
C SER A 80 1.07 -30.17 -14.80
N PRO A 81 1.39 -28.97 -14.26
CA PRO A 81 1.62 -28.84 -12.84
C PRO A 81 0.40 -29.39 -12.08
N PRO A 82 0.59 -30.06 -10.95
CA PRO A 82 -0.53 -30.56 -10.17
C PRO A 82 -1.46 -29.37 -9.88
N VAL A 83 -2.75 -29.56 -10.20
CA VAL A 83 -3.81 -28.64 -9.78
C VAL A 83 -3.72 -28.64 -8.25
N GLU A 84 -3.24 -27.55 -7.65
CA GLU A 84 -3.31 -27.36 -6.21
C GLU A 84 -4.80 -27.31 -5.87
N GLU A 85 -5.32 -28.41 -5.38
CA GLU A 85 -6.61 -28.40 -4.70
C GLU A 85 -6.46 -27.55 -3.43
N ASP A 86 -7.24 -26.47 -3.34
CA ASP A 86 -7.36 -25.70 -2.12
C ASP A 86 -7.62 -26.67 -0.95
N PRO A 87 -6.93 -26.51 0.21
CA PRO A 87 -7.18 -27.37 1.36
C PRO A 87 -8.67 -27.30 1.70
N PRO A 88 -9.29 -28.42 2.14
CA PRO A 88 -10.71 -28.46 2.43
C PRO A 88 -11.01 -27.43 3.53
N THR A 89 -11.48 -26.29 3.13
CA THR A 89 -12.07 -25.28 4.02
C THR A 89 -13.35 -25.92 4.54
N GLY A 90 -13.40 -26.20 5.85
CA GLY A 90 -14.59 -26.72 6.47
C GLY A 90 -15.78 -25.86 6.08
N LEU A 91 -16.69 -26.46 5.35
CA LEU A 91 -18.09 -26.11 5.12
C LEU A 91 -18.50 -24.67 5.53
N LEU A 92 -18.06 -23.68 4.77
CA LEU A 92 -18.89 -22.53 4.49
C LEU A 92 -19.57 -22.83 3.16
N THR A 93 -20.80 -23.33 3.22
CA THR A 93 -21.70 -23.41 2.08
C THR A 93 -21.62 -22.10 1.34
N ALA A 94 -21.43 -22.16 0.02
CA ALA A 94 -21.55 -21.03 -0.92
C ALA A 94 -23.02 -20.55 -0.94
N GLU A 95 -23.55 -20.18 0.20
CA GLU A 95 -24.64 -19.22 0.26
C GLU A 95 -24.05 -17.95 -0.33
N ARG A 96 -24.64 -17.52 -1.46
CA ARG A 96 -24.41 -16.22 -2.07
C ARG A 96 -24.04 -15.26 -0.95
N VAL A 97 -22.80 -14.72 -0.98
CA VAL A 97 -22.47 -13.50 -0.26
C VAL A 97 -23.40 -12.46 -0.90
N THR A 98 -24.63 -12.44 -0.42
CA THR A 98 -25.53 -11.33 -0.69
C THR A 98 -24.77 -10.15 -0.16
N THR A 99 -24.39 -9.25 -1.03
CA THR A 99 -23.84 -7.94 -0.71
C THR A 99 -24.92 -7.22 0.12
N ALA A 100 -24.96 -7.51 1.42
CA ALA A 100 -25.77 -6.75 2.34
C ALA A 100 -25.27 -5.30 2.23
N SER A 101 -26.18 -4.36 2.04
CA SER A 101 -25.84 -2.94 2.02
C SER A 101 -25.08 -2.62 3.30
N LEU A 102 -23.83 -2.18 3.14
CA LEU A 102 -23.00 -1.79 4.27
C LEU A 102 -23.43 -0.41 4.78
N PRO A 103 -23.29 -0.14 6.07
CA PRO A 103 -23.60 1.18 6.61
C PRO A 103 -22.63 2.23 6.08
N ALA A 104 -23.16 3.37 5.61
CA ALA A 104 -22.35 4.50 5.20
C ALA A 104 -21.79 5.25 6.43
N PRO A 105 -20.55 5.72 6.38
CA PRO A 105 -20.00 6.58 7.42
C PRO A 105 -20.70 7.95 7.38
N PRO A 106 -20.83 8.67 8.51
CA PRO A 106 -21.48 9.97 8.55
C PRO A 106 -20.70 11.08 7.85
N LEU A 107 -19.41 10.91 7.66
CA LEU A 107 -18.51 11.80 6.92
C LEU A 107 -17.61 10.98 5.99
N PRO A 108 -17.15 11.56 4.87
CA PRO A 108 -16.20 10.90 3.99
C PRO A 108 -14.95 10.42 4.73
N ARG A 109 -14.62 9.15 4.59
CA ARG A 109 -13.38 8.58 5.11
C ARG A 109 -12.33 8.57 4.01
N ILE A 110 -11.24 9.31 4.21
CA ILE A 110 -10.17 9.46 3.22
C ILE A 110 -8.97 8.66 3.70
N PHE A 111 -8.77 7.49 3.10
CA PHE A 111 -7.66 6.61 3.40
C PHE A 111 -6.47 6.85 2.48
N VAL A 112 -5.28 7.07 3.07
CA VAL A 112 -4.04 6.87 2.34
C VAL A 112 -3.56 5.44 2.57
N VAL A 113 -3.31 4.69 1.47
CA VAL A 113 -2.77 3.33 1.54
C VAL A 113 -1.27 3.39 1.36
N ALA A 114 -0.53 3.30 2.45
CA ALA A 114 0.90 3.55 2.46
C ALA A 114 1.70 2.46 3.16
N ASN A 115 2.84 2.12 2.57
CA ASN A 115 3.94 1.35 3.17
C ASN A 115 5.19 1.56 2.31
N GLN A 116 6.35 1.78 2.93
CA GLN A 116 7.61 1.97 2.22
C GLN A 116 8.11 0.70 1.51
N LYS A 117 7.77 -0.47 2.04
CA LYS A 117 8.16 -1.74 1.43
C LYS A 117 7.38 -1.94 0.12
N GLY A 118 8.11 -2.14 -0.97
CA GLY A 118 7.52 -2.56 -2.25
C GLY A 118 6.91 -3.96 -2.15
N GLY A 119 5.86 -4.22 -2.93
CA GLY A 119 5.27 -5.56 -3.04
C GLY A 119 4.45 -6.04 -1.84
N VAL A 120 4.11 -5.19 -0.86
CA VAL A 120 3.29 -5.57 0.31
C VAL A 120 1.79 -5.62 0.02
N GLY A 121 1.37 -5.31 -1.21
CA GLY A 121 -0.03 -5.31 -1.62
C GLY A 121 -0.76 -3.98 -1.40
N LYS A 122 -0.07 -2.82 -1.48
CA LYS A 122 -0.73 -1.51 -1.39
C LYS A 122 -1.82 -1.35 -2.43
N THR A 123 -1.46 -1.32 -3.69
CA THR A 123 -2.39 -1.19 -4.82
C THR A 123 -3.44 -2.29 -4.82
N THR A 124 -3.03 -3.54 -4.60
CA THR A 124 -3.94 -4.67 -4.49
C THR A 124 -4.98 -4.45 -3.39
N THR A 125 -4.58 -3.92 -2.24
CA THR A 125 -5.49 -3.62 -1.12
C THR A 125 -6.41 -2.45 -1.46
N SER A 126 -5.87 -1.37 -2.02
CA SER A 126 -6.64 -0.19 -2.43
C SER A 126 -7.78 -0.57 -3.37
N VAL A 127 -7.47 -1.27 -4.47
CA VAL A 127 -8.46 -1.60 -5.51
C VAL A 127 -9.50 -2.60 -5.03
N ASN A 128 -9.08 -3.64 -4.29
CA ASN A 128 -10.03 -4.66 -3.83
C ASN A 128 -10.94 -4.16 -2.70
N LEU A 129 -10.45 -3.34 -1.77
CA LEU A 129 -11.30 -2.71 -0.75
C LEU A 129 -12.25 -1.68 -1.36
N ALA A 130 -11.76 -0.85 -2.29
CA ALA A 130 -12.61 0.12 -3.00
C ALA A 130 -13.75 -0.58 -3.74
N ALA A 131 -13.43 -1.64 -4.50
CA ALA A 131 -14.45 -2.42 -5.20
C ALA A 131 -15.40 -3.15 -4.24
N ALA A 132 -14.90 -3.73 -3.13
CA ALA A 132 -15.74 -4.42 -2.15
C ALA A 132 -16.77 -3.49 -1.50
N LEU A 133 -16.36 -2.28 -1.10
CA LEU A 133 -17.25 -1.27 -0.55
C LEU A 133 -18.28 -0.79 -1.58
N ALA A 134 -17.84 -0.54 -2.82
CA ALA A 134 -18.71 -0.09 -3.91
C ALA A 134 -19.74 -1.16 -4.31
N LEU A 135 -19.33 -2.44 -4.43
CA LEU A 135 -20.22 -3.57 -4.66
C LEU A 135 -21.24 -3.77 -3.52
N SER A 136 -20.90 -3.29 -2.33
CA SER A 136 -21.79 -3.29 -1.16
C SER A 136 -22.67 -2.04 -1.06
N GLY A 137 -22.73 -1.21 -2.11
CA GLY A 137 -23.67 -0.09 -2.26
C GLY A 137 -23.14 1.26 -1.81
N LEU A 138 -21.88 1.36 -1.39
CA LEU A 138 -21.26 2.62 -0.96
C LEU A 138 -20.63 3.37 -2.15
N SER A 139 -20.58 4.69 -2.04
CA SER A 139 -19.94 5.55 -3.05
C SER A 139 -18.44 5.66 -2.77
N VAL A 140 -17.60 5.23 -3.71
CA VAL A 140 -16.15 5.15 -3.52
C VAL A 140 -15.40 5.88 -4.62
N LEU A 141 -14.41 6.69 -4.24
CA LEU A 141 -13.43 7.29 -5.14
C LEU A 141 -12.06 6.66 -4.87
N LEU A 142 -11.39 6.17 -5.90
CA LEU A 142 -9.99 5.82 -5.84
C LEU A 142 -9.16 6.86 -6.61
N VAL A 143 -8.13 7.38 -5.98
CA VAL A 143 -7.13 8.28 -6.59
C VAL A 143 -5.83 7.51 -6.73
N ASP A 144 -5.42 7.28 -7.96
CA ASP A 144 -4.14 6.64 -8.27
C ASP A 144 -3.03 7.70 -8.26
N LEU A 145 -2.05 7.53 -7.36
CA LEU A 145 -0.89 8.42 -7.18
C LEU A 145 0.42 7.74 -7.59
N ASP A 146 0.35 6.49 -8.08
CA ASP A 146 1.54 5.80 -8.59
C ASP A 146 1.68 6.06 -10.10
N PRO A 147 2.81 6.61 -10.58
CA PRO A 147 3.07 6.81 -12.01
C PRO A 147 2.97 5.54 -12.85
N GLN A 148 3.03 4.35 -12.21
CA GLN A 148 2.85 3.09 -12.91
C GLN A 148 1.39 2.82 -13.31
N GLY A 149 0.41 3.54 -12.75
CA GLY A 149 -1.01 3.40 -13.07
C GLY A 149 -1.60 2.02 -12.75
N ASN A 150 -0.99 1.28 -11.80
CA ASN A 150 -1.40 -0.09 -11.52
C ASN A 150 -2.80 -0.18 -10.91
N ALA A 151 -3.22 0.80 -10.12
CA ALA A 151 -4.58 0.84 -9.57
C ALA A 151 -5.60 1.14 -10.68
N THR A 152 -5.26 2.06 -11.57
CA THR A 152 -6.07 2.40 -12.76
C THR A 152 -6.29 1.19 -13.65
N THR A 153 -5.19 0.45 -13.97
CA THR A 153 -5.27 -0.81 -14.75
C THR A 153 -6.15 -1.85 -14.05
N ALA A 154 -5.94 -2.09 -12.76
CA ALA A 154 -6.67 -3.12 -12.00
C ALA A 154 -8.17 -2.83 -11.86
N LEU A 155 -8.57 -1.57 -12.03
CA LEU A 155 -9.97 -1.14 -12.01
C LEU A 155 -10.58 -1.01 -13.44
N GLY A 156 -9.89 -1.57 -14.44
CA GLY A 156 -10.41 -1.66 -15.82
C GLY A 156 -10.49 -0.32 -16.55
N VAL A 157 -9.75 0.70 -16.10
CA VAL A 157 -9.73 2.02 -16.73
C VAL A 157 -8.57 2.11 -17.72
N ASP A 158 -8.90 2.47 -18.98
CA ASP A 158 -7.88 2.70 -20.01
C ASP A 158 -7.18 4.05 -19.77
N HIS A 159 -5.83 4.03 -19.76
CA HIS A 159 -5.03 5.20 -19.39
C HIS A 159 -3.71 5.29 -20.18
N PRO A 160 -3.76 5.39 -21.52
CA PRO A 160 -2.55 5.60 -22.31
C PRO A 160 -1.84 6.89 -21.89
N PRO A 161 -0.51 7.01 -22.17
CA PRO A 161 0.23 8.26 -21.91
C PRO A 161 -0.49 9.48 -22.47
N GLY A 162 -0.56 10.57 -21.68
CA GLY A 162 -1.32 11.78 -22.01
C GLY A 162 -2.81 11.73 -21.66
N THR A 163 -3.32 10.64 -21.07
CA THR A 163 -4.67 10.64 -20.48
C THR A 163 -4.71 11.59 -19.28
N PRO A 164 -5.59 12.60 -19.31
CA PRO A 164 -5.71 13.53 -18.16
C PRO A 164 -6.15 12.81 -16.90
N GLY A 165 -5.53 13.18 -15.77
CA GLY A 165 -5.79 12.51 -14.49
C GLY A 165 -5.12 13.20 -13.31
N THR A 166 -4.48 12.42 -12.46
CA THR A 166 -3.82 12.90 -11.24
C THR A 166 -2.73 13.95 -11.55
N TYR A 167 -2.05 13.84 -12.69
CA TYR A 167 -1.02 14.83 -13.07
C TYR A 167 -1.63 16.23 -13.23
N GLU A 168 -2.72 16.39 -13.98
CA GLU A 168 -3.37 17.69 -14.22
C GLU A 168 -3.93 18.28 -12.94
N VAL A 169 -4.48 17.45 -12.06
CA VAL A 169 -4.96 17.89 -10.75
C VAL A 169 -3.82 18.44 -9.89
N LEU A 170 -2.69 17.77 -9.87
CA LEU A 170 -1.53 18.20 -9.07
C LEU A 170 -0.76 19.35 -9.72
N MET A 171 -0.58 19.37 -11.03
CA MET A 171 0.30 20.30 -11.73
C MET A 171 -0.45 21.52 -12.27
N ALA A 172 -1.60 21.34 -12.91
CA ALA A 172 -2.37 22.40 -13.51
C ALA A 172 -3.45 23.01 -12.61
N ASN A 173 -3.66 22.50 -11.37
CA ASN A 173 -4.82 22.78 -10.52
C ASN A 173 -6.16 22.54 -11.24
N ALA A 174 -6.21 21.54 -12.11
CA ALA A 174 -7.43 21.16 -12.75
C ALA A 174 -8.45 20.65 -11.73
N ALA A 175 -9.73 20.84 -12.00
CA ALA A 175 -10.77 20.30 -11.13
C ALA A 175 -10.74 18.77 -11.20
N LEU A 176 -10.77 18.09 -10.05
CA LEU A 176 -10.74 16.64 -9.97
C LEU A 176 -11.94 16.03 -10.70
N SER A 177 -13.12 16.69 -10.63
CA SER A 177 -14.34 16.30 -11.33
C SER A 177 -14.21 16.17 -12.85
N ASP A 178 -13.28 16.91 -13.46
CA ASP A 178 -13.10 16.91 -14.92
C ASP A 178 -12.35 15.67 -15.42
N HIS A 179 -11.68 14.95 -14.49
CA HIS A 179 -10.80 13.83 -14.82
C HIS A 179 -11.18 12.51 -14.14
N VAL A 180 -12.15 12.54 -13.24
CA VAL A 180 -12.69 11.31 -12.62
C VAL A 180 -13.54 10.55 -13.63
N VAL A 181 -13.30 9.24 -13.70
CA VAL A 181 -14.03 8.31 -14.58
C VAL A 181 -14.70 7.20 -13.77
N ASP A 182 -15.75 6.60 -14.33
CA ASP A 182 -16.40 5.43 -13.72
C ASP A 182 -15.58 4.17 -13.97
N SER A 183 -15.44 3.32 -12.95
CA SER A 183 -14.83 2.01 -13.10
C SER A 183 -15.85 0.97 -13.51
N PRO A 184 -15.53 0.06 -14.45
CA PRO A 184 -16.41 -1.06 -14.81
C PRO A 184 -16.54 -2.11 -13.68
N GLU A 185 -15.68 -2.08 -12.67
CA GLU A 185 -15.63 -3.06 -11.59
C GLU A 185 -16.83 -2.96 -10.62
N ALA A 186 -17.38 -1.76 -10.42
CA ALA A 186 -18.58 -1.57 -9.60
C ALA A 186 -19.32 -0.27 -9.95
N PRO A 187 -20.67 -0.24 -9.85
CA PRO A 187 -21.49 0.91 -10.28
C PRO A 187 -21.20 2.22 -9.57
N ASN A 188 -20.77 2.15 -8.30
CA ASN A 188 -20.52 3.32 -7.46
C ASN A 188 -19.02 3.57 -7.23
N LEU A 189 -18.16 3.00 -8.08
CA LEU A 189 -16.73 3.16 -8.01
C LEU A 189 -16.24 4.12 -9.09
N LYS A 190 -15.58 5.18 -8.63
CA LYS A 190 -14.95 6.18 -9.49
C LYS A 190 -13.44 6.16 -9.31
N VAL A 191 -12.71 6.50 -10.37
CA VAL A 191 -11.25 6.50 -10.40
C VAL A 191 -10.74 7.83 -10.94
N LEU A 192 -9.79 8.45 -10.25
CA LEU A 192 -8.90 9.44 -10.81
C LEU A 192 -7.67 8.72 -11.34
N PRO A 193 -7.47 8.58 -12.65
CA PRO A 193 -6.41 7.76 -13.22
C PRO A 193 -5.04 8.39 -13.07
N ALA A 194 -3.99 7.55 -13.06
CA ALA A 194 -2.61 7.97 -13.22
C ALA A 194 -2.01 7.41 -14.51
N THR A 195 -1.09 8.16 -15.09
CA THR A 195 -0.25 7.74 -16.20
C THR A 195 1.21 7.91 -15.86
N ILE A 196 2.10 7.44 -16.74
CA ILE A 196 3.55 7.62 -16.59
C ILE A 196 3.96 9.10 -16.50
N ASP A 197 3.15 10.01 -17.03
CA ASP A 197 3.39 11.45 -16.99
C ASP A 197 3.48 11.97 -15.55
N LEU A 198 2.80 11.31 -14.61
CA LEU A 198 2.86 11.62 -13.19
C LEU A 198 4.28 11.48 -12.58
N ALA A 199 5.19 10.72 -13.22
CA ALA A 199 6.59 10.66 -12.79
C ALA A 199 7.29 12.02 -12.86
N GLY A 200 6.90 12.88 -13.82
CA GLY A 200 7.39 14.26 -13.92
C GLY A 200 6.95 15.14 -12.75
N ALA A 201 5.78 14.88 -12.20
CA ALA A 201 5.21 15.70 -11.12
C ALA A 201 6.08 15.73 -9.85
N GLU A 202 6.80 14.65 -9.50
CA GLU A 202 7.70 14.66 -8.34
C GLU A 202 8.84 15.69 -8.48
N ILE A 203 9.32 15.90 -9.69
CA ILE A 203 10.38 16.90 -9.99
C ILE A 203 9.78 18.30 -10.03
N GLU A 204 8.68 18.48 -10.74
CA GLU A 204 8.05 19.77 -10.98
C GLU A 204 7.43 20.35 -9.70
N LEU A 205 6.83 19.53 -8.85
CA LEU A 205 6.28 19.93 -7.55
C LEU A 205 7.32 20.60 -6.64
N VAL A 206 8.62 20.27 -6.78
CA VAL A 206 9.68 20.87 -5.95
C VAL A 206 9.67 22.39 -6.00
N SER A 207 9.38 22.99 -7.17
CA SER A 207 9.38 24.44 -7.40
C SER A 207 8.05 25.12 -7.04
N ILE A 208 7.01 24.35 -6.69
CA ILE A 208 5.66 24.89 -6.48
C ILE A 208 5.43 25.25 -5.01
N VAL A 209 4.85 26.43 -4.78
CA VAL A 209 4.49 26.89 -3.43
C VAL A 209 3.28 26.12 -2.91
N ALA A 210 3.31 25.72 -1.64
CA ALA A 210 2.29 24.90 -0.99
C ALA A 210 1.95 23.61 -1.75
N ARG A 211 2.98 23.02 -2.34
CA ARG A 211 2.93 21.82 -3.18
C ARG A 211 2.30 20.61 -2.46
N GLU A 212 2.51 20.50 -1.16
CA GLU A 212 2.00 19.43 -0.30
C GLU A 212 0.47 19.48 -0.10
N ASN A 213 -0.16 20.62 -0.37
CA ASN A 213 -1.59 20.84 -0.16
C ASN A 213 -2.43 20.72 -1.45
N ARG A 214 -1.84 20.37 -2.58
CA ARG A 214 -2.53 20.40 -3.87
C ARG A 214 -3.65 19.37 -3.92
N LEU A 215 -3.37 18.13 -3.56
CA LEU A 215 -4.39 17.08 -3.51
C LEU A 215 -5.48 17.37 -2.48
N LYS A 216 -5.11 17.85 -1.28
CA LYS A 216 -6.08 18.21 -0.23
C LYS A 216 -7.09 19.24 -0.71
N ARG A 217 -6.62 20.28 -1.44
CA ARG A 217 -7.50 21.32 -1.99
C ARG A 217 -8.43 20.78 -3.07
N ALA A 218 -7.90 19.96 -3.98
CA ALA A 218 -8.67 19.37 -5.06
C ALA A 218 -9.75 18.41 -4.53
N LEU A 219 -9.40 17.53 -3.57
CA LEU A 219 -10.35 16.63 -2.92
C LEU A 219 -11.41 17.37 -2.13
N ARG A 220 -11.03 18.41 -1.37
CA ARG A 220 -11.99 19.22 -0.62
C ARG A 220 -13.00 19.90 -1.55
N ALA A 221 -12.55 20.46 -2.66
CA ALA A 221 -13.44 21.05 -3.67
C ALA A 221 -14.36 19.99 -4.29
N TYR A 222 -13.83 18.83 -4.66
CA TYR A 222 -14.61 17.74 -5.22
C TYR A 222 -15.73 17.26 -4.27
N LEU A 223 -15.40 17.04 -3.01
CA LEU A 223 -16.33 16.53 -1.99
C LEU A 223 -17.41 17.55 -1.55
N GLN A 224 -17.31 18.82 -1.95
CA GLN A 224 -18.39 19.80 -1.76
C GLN A 224 -19.59 19.56 -2.71
N ASP A 225 -19.31 19.11 -3.93
CA ASP A 225 -20.30 18.96 -4.99
C ASP A 225 -20.60 17.48 -5.34
N HIS A 226 -19.75 16.56 -4.89
CA HIS A 226 -19.85 15.13 -5.21
C HIS A 226 -19.80 14.30 -3.92
N HIS A 227 -20.75 13.38 -3.80
CA HIS A 227 -20.80 12.46 -2.68
C HIS A 227 -19.79 11.31 -2.86
N ALA A 228 -19.03 11.05 -1.80
CA ALA A 228 -18.25 9.82 -1.64
C ALA A 228 -18.26 9.43 -0.16
N ASP A 229 -18.56 8.17 0.13
CA ASP A 229 -18.46 7.60 1.48
C ASP A 229 -17.01 7.31 1.84
N TYR A 230 -16.26 6.82 0.84
CA TYR A 230 -14.85 6.45 0.98
C TYR A 230 -14.01 7.01 -0.15
N VAL A 231 -12.81 7.47 0.21
CA VAL A 231 -11.76 7.84 -0.76
C VAL A 231 -10.51 7.03 -0.44
N PHE A 232 -9.96 6.34 -1.43
CA PHE A 232 -8.68 5.63 -1.32
C PHE A 232 -7.62 6.36 -2.14
N LEU A 233 -6.50 6.70 -1.50
CA LEU A 233 -5.33 7.29 -2.12
C LEU A 233 -4.26 6.20 -2.25
N ASP A 234 -4.09 5.62 -3.45
CA ASP A 234 -3.08 4.60 -3.70
C ASP A 234 -1.73 5.24 -3.98
N CYS A 235 -0.74 4.91 -3.17
CA CYS A 235 0.56 5.57 -3.18
C CYS A 235 1.67 4.69 -3.79
N PRO A 236 2.67 5.32 -4.47
CA PRO A 236 3.88 4.63 -4.85
C PRO A 236 4.64 4.08 -3.63
N PRO A 237 5.62 3.19 -3.81
CA PRO A 237 6.42 2.65 -2.71
C PRO A 237 7.39 3.67 -2.09
N SER A 238 7.58 4.84 -2.72
CA SER A 238 8.42 5.94 -2.22
C SER A 238 7.66 6.81 -1.21
N LEU A 239 8.39 7.47 -0.31
CA LEU A 239 7.87 8.57 0.52
C LEU A 239 8.20 9.93 -0.10
N GLY A 240 7.96 10.08 -1.40
CA GLY A 240 8.17 11.31 -2.16
C GLY A 240 7.03 12.31 -2.01
N LEU A 241 7.04 13.35 -2.87
CA LEU A 241 6.04 14.43 -2.82
C LEU A 241 4.62 13.96 -3.16
N LEU A 242 4.47 12.91 -3.97
CA LEU A 242 3.17 12.30 -4.25
C LEU A 242 2.56 11.67 -2.99
N THR A 243 3.34 10.85 -2.28
CA THR A 243 2.92 10.26 -1.01
C THR A 243 2.68 11.32 0.06
N LEU A 244 3.50 12.39 0.10
CA LEU A 244 3.27 13.51 1.02
C LEU A 244 1.93 14.20 0.74
N ASN A 245 1.57 14.44 -0.53
CA ASN A 245 0.25 14.98 -0.88
C ASN A 245 -0.89 14.09 -0.39
N ALA A 246 -0.75 12.77 -0.52
CA ALA A 246 -1.73 11.83 -0.01
C ALA A 246 -1.87 11.90 1.52
N LEU A 247 -0.76 11.88 2.26
CA LEU A 247 -0.76 11.99 3.73
C LEU A 247 -1.37 13.31 4.24
N VAL A 248 -1.14 14.41 3.52
CA VAL A 248 -1.71 15.72 3.86
C VAL A 248 -3.21 15.78 3.54
N ALA A 249 -3.65 15.07 2.50
CA ALA A 249 -5.06 15.07 2.07
C ALA A 249 -5.93 14.08 2.87
N ALA A 250 -5.36 13.01 3.39
CA ALA A 250 -6.07 11.96 4.11
C ALA A 250 -6.38 12.35 5.56
N ASN A 251 -7.41 11.73 6.14
CA ASN A 251 -7.64 11.74 7.59
C ASN A 251 -7.27 10.39 8.23
N GLU A 252 -7.14 9.33 7.44
CA GLU A 252 -6.87 7.98 7.92
C GLU A 252 -5.75 7.30 7.12
N ILE A 253 -4.98 6.46 7.81
CA ILE A 253 -3.95 5.65 7.17
C ILE A 253 -4.35 4.19 7.26
N LEU A 254 -4.30 3.52 6.10
CA LEU A 254 -4.38 2.09 5.97
C LEU A 254 -3.00 1.53 5.61
N VAL A 255 -2.47 0.65 6.46
CA VAL A 255 -1.15 0.04 6.26
C VAL A 255 -1.31 -1.45 5.96
N PRO A 256 -1.13 -1.87 4.70
CA PRO A 256 -0.98 -3.29 4.38
C PRO A 256 0.39 -3.78 4.85
N ILE A 257 0.41 -4.88 5.60
CA ILE A 257 1.63 -5.50 6.13
C ILE A 257 1.72 -6.94 5.65
N GLN A 258 2.73 -7.22 4.85
CA GLN A 258 3.04 -8.59 4.44
C GLN A 258 3.61 -9.38 5.62
N CYS A 259 3.08 -10.61 5.85
CA CYS A 259 3.48 -11.47 6.97
C CYS A 259 4.84 -12.13 6.74
N GLU A 260 5.92 -11.32 6.70
CA GLU A 260 7.30 -11.74 6.50
C GLU A 260 8.24 -11.15 7.58
N TYR A 261 9.47 -11.69 7.67
CA TYR A 261 10.43 -11.38 8.74
C TYR A 261 10.68 -9.89 8.99
N TYR A 262 10.78 -9.08 7.92
CA TYR A 262 11.04 -7.63 8.04
C TYR A 262 9.76 -6.76 8.08
N ALA A 263 8.62 -7.34 8.42
CA ALA A 263 7.33 -6.66 8.38
C ALA A 263 7.28 -5.37 9.22
N LEU A 264 7.80 -5.40 10.44
CA LEU A 264 7.74 -4.29 11.39
C LEU A 264 8.79 -3.19 11.16
N GLU A 265 9.92 -3.52 10.52
CA GLU A 265 10.98 -2.53 10.25
C GLU A 265 10.48 -1.42 9.31
N GLY A 266 9.82 -1.80 8.22
CA GLY A 266 9.22 -0.83 7.28
C GLY A 266 8.12 0.02 7.91
N VAL A 267 7.35 -0.55 8.83
CA VAL A 267 6.29 0.17 9.54
C VAL A 267 6.87 1.22 10.49
N THR A 268 7.98 0.93 11.17
CA THR A 268 8.62 1.88 12.10
C THR A 268 9.05 3.17 11.40
N GLN A 269 9.61 3.06 10.20
CA GLN A 269 10.02 4.23 9.44
C GLN A 269 8.80 5.01 8.91
N LEU A 270 7.75 4.31 8.46
CA LEU A 270 6.50 4.92 8.06
C LEU A 270 5.89 5.71 9.23
N MET A 271 5.85 5.14 10.44
CA MET A 271 5.31 5.83 11.63
C MET A 271 6.04 7.14 11.94
N ARG A 272 7.37 7.18 11.81
CA ARG A 272 8.13 8.43 11.97
C ARG A 272 7.72 9.51 10.97
N THR A 273 7.49 9.12 9.71
CA THR A 273 7.01 10.06 8.69
C THR A 273 5.60 10.55 9.01
N ILE A 274 4.72 9.64 9.46
CA ILE A 274 3.37 10.00 9.91
C ILE A 274 3.41 11.01 11.05
N ASP A 275 4.26 10.80 12.06
CA ASP A 275 4.40 11.70 13.20
C ASP A 275 4.87 13.10 12.75
N LEU A 276 5.79 13.18 11.80
CA LEU A 276 6.24 14.45 11.20
C LEU A 276 5.10 15.15 10.45
N VAL A 277 4.37 14.42 9.60
CA VAL A 277 3.25 14.98 8.84
C VAL A 277 2.14 15.44 9.79
N LYS A 278 1.85 14.63 10.81
CA LYS A 278 0.84 14.96 11.83
C LYS A 278 1.22 16.21 12.63
N GLY A 279 2.49 16.37 12.98
CA GLY A 279 2.95 17.53 13.75
C GLY A 279 2.96 18.84 12.97
N GLU A 280 3.21 18.81 11.66
CA GLU A 280 3.52 20.00 10.87
C GLU A 280 2.47 20.34 9.78
N LEU A 281 1.77 19.33 9.25
CA LEU A 281 0.97 19.50 8.02
C LEU A 281 -0.49 19.03 8.14
N ASN A 282 -0.75 17.99 8.96
CA ASN A 282 -2.09 17.39 9.06
C ASN A 282 -2.31 16.71 10.41
N ASP A 283 -2.79 17.45 11.39
CA ASP A 283 -3.06 17.01 12.77
C ASP A 283 -4.22 15.99 12.88
N GLU A 284 -5.11 15.95 11.88
CA GLU A 284 -6.22 14.99 11.81
C GLU A 284 -5.79 13.59 11.42
N LEU A 285 -4.57 13.44 10.84
CA LEU A 285 -4.09 12.17 10.30
C LEU A 285 -3.89 11.13 11.41
N ARG A 286 -4.49 9.95 11.26
CA ARG A 286 -4.35 8.84 12.23
C ARG A 286 -4.16 7.49 11.55
N LEU A 287 -3.40 6.61 12.19
CA LEU A 287 -3.35 5.19 11.80
C LEU A 287 -4.65 4.53 12.27
N SER A 288 -5.51 4.14 11.34
CA SER A 288 -6.80 3.53 11.67
C SER A 288 -6.88 2.05 11.28
N ILE A 289 -6.22 1.65 10.22
CA ILE A 289 -6.30 0.27 9.72
C ILE A 289 -4.90 -0.30 9.47
N VAL A 290 -4.67 -1.48 10.01
CA VAL A 290 -3.55 -2.38 9.64
C VAL A 290 -4.17 -3.66 9.08
N LEU A 291 -3.83 -3.98 7.83
CA LEU A 291 -4.31 -5.18 7.15
C LEU A 291 -3.14 -6.13 6.87
N LEU A 292 -3.22 -7.33 7.43
CA LEU A 292 -2.23 -8.39 7.20
C LEU A 292 -2.46 -9.00 5.82
N THR A 293 -1.41 -8.98 4.97
CA THR A 293 -1.47 -9.44 3.58
C THR A 293 -0.54 -10.62 3.33
N MET A 294 -0.82 -11.36 2.27
CA MET A 294 -0.03 -12.52 1.84
C MET A 294 0.23 -13.51 2.98
N PHE A 295 -0.77 -13.69 3.84
CA PHE A 295 -0.71 -14.61 4.95
C PHE A 295 -0.69 -16.05 4.45
N ASP A 296 0.33 -16.83 4.85
CA ASP A 296 0.42 -18.26 4.58
C ASP A 296 0.25 -19.04 5.88
N ALA A 297 -0.95 -19.60 6.08
CA ALA A 297 -1.31 -20.36 7.27
C ALA A 297 -0.43 -21.63 7.50
N ARG A 298 0.28 -22.10 6.47
CA ARG A 298 1.18 -23.25 6.56
C ARG A 298 2.50 -22.92 7.26
N THR A 299 2.82 -21.62 7.41
CA THR A 299 4.08 -21.17 7.96
C THR A 299 3.95 -20.64 9.39
N LYS A 300 4.80 -21.13 10.29
CA LYS A 300 4.86 -20.60 11.67
C LYS A 300 5.28 -19.13 11.70
N LEU A 301 6.11 -18.72 10.73
CA LEU A 301 6.59 -17.34 10.63
C LEU A 301 5.41 -16.36 10.39
N ALA A 302 4.52 -16.67 9.46
CA ALA A 302 3.37 -15.79 9.20
C ALA A 302 2.49 -15.61 10.45
N ALA A 303 2.23 -16.69 11.19
CA ALA A 303 1.48 -16.62 12.45
C ALA A 303 2.20 -15.76 13.51
N GLN A 304 3.51 -15.95 13.68
CA GLN A 304 4.31 -15.15 14.63
C GLN A 304 4.32 -13.67 14.28
N VAL A 305 4.48 -13.32 12.99
CA VAL A 305 4.43 -11.93 12.52
C VAL A 305 3.04 -11.34 12.74
N ALA A 306 1.97 -12.09 12.43
CA ALA A 306 0.61 -11.64 12.67
C ALA A 306 0.34 -11.33 14.15
N ASP A 307 0.79 -12.20 15.06
CA ASP A 307 0.65 -11.99 16.50
C ASP A 307 1.48 -10.79 17.00
N GLU A 308 2.66 -10.58 16.43
CA GLU A 308 3.50 -9.44 16.74
C GLU A 308 2.84 -8.12 16.30
N VAL A 309 2.33 -8.06 15.08
CA VAL A 309 1.60 -6.89 14.55
C VAL A 309 0.37 -6.59 15.41
N ARG A 310 -0.43 -7.62 15.78
CA ARG A 310 -1.60 -7.46 16.64
C ARG A 310 -1.24 -6.93 18.04
N ARG A 311 -0.10 -7.33 18.57
CA ARG A 311 0.40 -6.80 19.86
C ARG A 311 0.81 -5.34 19.78
N HIS A 312 1.41 -4.91 18.66
CA HIS A 312 1.84 -3.53 18.48
C HIS A 312 0.71 -2.59 18.08
N PHE A 313 -0.25 -3.07 17.31
CA PHE A 313 -1.38 -2.28 16.79
C PHE A 313 -2.74 -2.93 17.10
N PRO A 314 -3.07 -3.17 18.38
CA PRO A 314 -4.24 -3.97 18.75
C PRO A 314 -5.56 -3.37 18.25
N ALA A 315 -5.71 -2.05 18.29
CA ALA A 315 -6.92 -1.36 17.85
C ALA A 315 -7.01 -1.23 16.32
N ALA A 316 -5.87 -1.02 15.65
CA ALA A 316 -5.85 -0.77 14.22
C ALA A 316 -5.88 -2.07 13.39
N THR A 317 -5.34 -3.19 13.91
CA THR A 317 -5.24 -4.42 13.13
C THR A 317 -6.62 -5.04 12.91
N LEU A 318 -6.94 -5.30 11.64
CA LEU A 318 -8.16 -6.03 11.31
C LEU A 318 -8.05 -7.50 11.77
N PRO A 319 -9.14 -8.13 12.22
CA PRO A 319 -9.16 -9.57 12.52
C PRO A 319 -8.92 -10.41 11.26
N THR A 320 -9.47 -9.97 10.13
CA THR A 320 -9.32 -10.60 8.81
C THR A 320 -7.91 -10.46 8.29
N VAL A 321 -7.38 -11.52 7.68
CA VAL A 321 -6.10 -11.55 6.99
C VAL A 321 -6.32 -11.86 5.50
N ILE A 322 -5.53 -11.26 4.62
CA ILE A 322 -5.57 -11.55 3.19
C ILE A 322 -4.59 -12.69 2.89
N PRO A 323 -5.06 -13.84 2.39
CA PRO A 323 -4.20 -14.98 2.14
C PRO A 323 -3.27 -14.73 0.95
N ARG A 324 -2.13 -15.42 0.92
CA ARG A 324 -1.30 -15.51 -0.30
C ARG A 324 -2.11 -16.28 -1.35
N SER A 325 -2.40 -15.65 -2.48
CA SER A 325 -3.23 -16.24 -3.54
C SER A 325 -2.75 -15.79 -4.91
N VAL A 326 -2.60 -16.75 -5.81
CA VAL A 326 -2.27 -16.50 -7.22
C VAL A 326 -3.41 -15.71 -7.89
N ARG A 327 -4.66 -15.99 -7.54
CA ARG A 327 -5.85 -15.33 -8.11
C ARG A 327 -5.87 -13.83 -7.85
N ILE A 328 -5.43 -13.39 -6.67
CA ILE A 328 -5.28 -11.97 -6.34
C ILE A 328 -4.23 -11.31 -7.25
N SER A 329 -3.14 -12.03 -7.57
CA SER A 329 -2.05 -11.49 -8.39
C SER A 329 -2.37 -11.52 -9.90
N GLU A 330 -3.22 -12.44 -10.35
CA GLU A 330 -3.62 -12.58 -11.76
C GLU A 330 -4.69 -11.54 -12.16
N ALA A 331 -5.64 -11.26 -11.29
CA ALA A 331 -6.80 -10.41 -11.57
C ALA A 331 -6.45 -9.07 -12.26
N PRO A 332 -5.42 -8.30 -11.84
CA PRO A 332 -5.03 -7.05 -12.50
C PRO A 332 -4.65 -7.21 -13.97
N SER A 333 -4.11 -8.38 -14.38
CA SER A 333 -3.76 -8.64 -15.78
C SER A 333 -4.98 -8.72 -16.70
N TYR A 334 -6.17 -8.85 -16.12
CA TYR A 334 -7.44 -8.84 -16.82
C TYR A 334 -8.22 -7.52 -16.63
N GLY A 335 -7.59 -6.50 -16.01
CA GLY A 335 -8.27 -5.25 -15.67
C GLY A 335 -9.38 -5.45 -14.64
N GLN A 336 -9.21 -6.42 -13.74
CA GLN A 336 -10.22 -6.81 -12.75
C GLN A 336 -9.67 -6.86 -11.34
N THR A 337 -10.55 -6.71 -10.36
CA THR A 337 -10.28 -7.06 -8.97
C THR A 337 -10.49 -8.56 -8.74
N VAL A 338 -9.99 -9.11 -7.63
CA VAL A 338 -10.25 -10.52 -7.33
C VAL A 338 -11.74 -10.80 -7.08
N LEU A 339 -12.52 -9.76 -6.77
CA LEU A 339 -13.96 -9.87 -6.50
C LEU A 339 -14.77 -10.19 -7.75
N THR A 340 -14.37 -9.66 -8.91
CA THR A 340 -14.99 -9.91 -10.20
C THR A 340 -14.32 -11.04 -10.96
N TYR A 341 -12.98 -11.16 -10.82
CA TYR A 341 -12.19 -12.21 -11.46
C TYR A 341 -12.50 -13.61 -10.91
N GLN A 342 -12.51 -13.76 -9.57
CA GLN A 342 -12.78 -15.05 -8.92
C GLN A 342 -13.55 -14.83 -7.60
N PRO A 343 -14.86 -14.55 -7.66
CA PRO A 343 -15.68 -14.15 -6.50
C PRO A 343 -15.73 -15.18 -5.36
N SER A 344 -15.59 -16.46 -5.68
CA SER A 344 -15.62 -17.56 -4.68
C SER A 344 -14.26 -17.86 -4.05
N SER A 345 -13.19 -17.17 -4.46
CA SER A 345 -11.85 -17.40 -3.92
C SER A 345 -11.73 -16.91 -2.48
N ALA A 346 -10.87 -17.57 -1.69
CA ALA A 346 -10.56 -17.11 -0.33
C ALA A 346 -10.09 -15.64 -0.29
N GLY A 347 -9.36 -15.19 -1.32
CA GLY A 347 -8.94 -13.80 -1.45
C GLY A 347 -10.09 -12.82 -1.60
N ALA A 348 -11.07 -13.14 -2.45
CA ALA A 348 -12.26 -12.29 -2.65
C ALA A 348 -13.09 -12.21 -1.35
N ILE A 349 -13.33 -13.35 -0.70
CA ILE A 349 -14.06 -13.41 0.57
C ILE A 349 -13.35 -12.60 1.65
N SER A 350 -12.02 -12.72 1.77
CA SER A 350 -11.27 -11.96 2.78
C SER A 350 -11.33 -10.45 2.54
N TYR A 351 -11.29 -9.97 1.29
CA TYR A 351 -11.46 -8.54 1.01
C TYR A 351 -12.88 -8.04 1.31
N LEU A 352 -13.92 -8.84 1.05
CA LEU A 352 -15.30 -8.51 1.44
C LEU A 352 -15.44 -8.43 2.97
N GLU A 353 -14.90 -9.38 3.72
CA GLU A 353 -14.89 -9.35 5.19
C GLU A 353 -14.13 -8.13 5.73
N ALA A 354 -12.96 -7.80 5.15
CA ALA A 354 -12.19 -6.63 5.54
C ALA A 354 -12.97 -5.33 5.28
N ALA A 355 -13.66 -5.22 4.13
CA ALA A 355 -14.50 -4.08 3.81
C ALA A 355 -15.69 -3.94 4.76
N GLN A 356 -16.34 -5.05 5.13
CA GLN A 356 -17.42 -5.07 6.14
C GLN A 356 -16.93 -4.55 7.50
N GLU A 357 -15.77 -5.01 7.94
CA GLU A 357 -15.17 -4.55 9.20
C GLU A 357 -14.82 -3.06 9.17
N ILE A 358 -14.26 -2.56 8.05
CA ILE A 358 -13.97 -1.14 7.85
C ILE A 358 -15.25 -0.29 7.91
N ALA A 359 -16.32 -0.75 7.26
CA ALA A 359 -17.61 -0.06 7.27
C ALA A 359 -18.21 -0.03 8.68
N ARG A 360 -18.18 -1.15 9.41
CA ARG A 360 -18.66 -1.25 10.79
C ARG A 360 -17.91 -0.26 11.70
N ARG A 361 -16.58 -0.24 11.66
CA ARG A 361 -15.76 0.71 12.45
C ARG A 361 -16.07 2.17 12.11
N GLY A 362 -16.38 2.47 10.84
CA GLY A 362 -16.71 3.82 10.40
C GLY A 362 -17.97 4.40 11.03
N VAL A 363 -18.86 3.55 11.54
CA VAL A 363 -20.08 3.99 12.26
C VAL A 363 -19.87 4.04 13.78
N GLU A 364 -19.06 3.11 14.33
CA GLU A 364 -18.85 2.99 15.79
C GLU A 364 -17.93 4.08 16.38
N GLU A 365 -16.98 4.61 15.61
CA GLU A 365 -16.03 5.63 16.08
C GLU A 365 -16.70 6.98 16.47
N ILE A 366 -17.98 7.15 16.18
CA ILE A 366 -18.72 8.42 16.38
C ILE A 366 -19.86 8.24 17.38
N ALA A 367 -20.18 7.03 17.80
CA ALA A 367 -21.18 6.74 18.83
C ALA A 367 -20.56 6.75 20.23
#